data_12886766452c6240c6f3e8aef3f119bc
#
_entry.id   12886766452c6240c6f3e8aef3f119bc
#
_cell.length_a   1.000
_cell.length_b   1.000
_cell.length_c   1.000
_cell.angle_alpha   90.00
_cell.angle_beta   90.00
_cell.angle_gamma   90.00
#
_symmetry.space_group_name_H-M   'P 1'
#
loop_
_entity.id
_entity.type
_entity.pdbx_description
1 polymer ?
#
loop_
_entity_poly.entity_id
_entity_poly.type
_entity_poly.pdbx_seq_one_letter_code
_entity_poly.pdbx_strand_id
1 'polypeptide(L)'
;KINEENKLNDYLSSRKIGSNDWVYFHNKDPNFNFEIKNYNNLKDTKFVSLFTNVVWDAQLFFDQNIFDDMLDWLFKTIQYFIDQNKILVVRAHPAEISGTLPSKQKISDEIKKKFGKLANNIVFIAPENPISSYSIIEKSEFCIVYGSTIGTEIAAMGKNVLVGGEAWIKNKEISRL
;
A
#
# COMPACT_ATOMS: atom_id res chain seq x y z
N LYS A 1 -27.37 2.17 -13.94
CA LYS A 1 -26.79 2.54 -12.60
C LYS A 1 -26.77 1.34 -11.62
N ILE A 2 -27.92 0.73 -11.31
CA ILE A 2 -27.97 -0.44 -10.37
C ILE A 2 -27.10 -1.61 -10.85
N ASN A 3 -27.04 -1.89 -12.15
CA ASN A 3 -26.22 -2.95 -12.73
C ASN A 3 -24.69 -2.63 -12.65
N GLU A 4 -24.31 -1.38 -12.68
CA GLU A 4 -22.92 -0.94 -12.58
C GLU A 4 -22.42 -1.01 -11.14
N GLU A 5 -23.23 -0.60 -10.17
CA GLU A 5 -22.92 -0.77 -8.73
C GLU A 5 -22.76 -2.23 -8.34
N ASN A 6 -23.65 -3.11 -8.82
CA ASN A 6 -23.52 -4.54 -8.56
C ASN A 6 -22.23 -5.12 -9.13
N LYS A 7 -21.89 -4.76 -10.38
CA LYS A 7 -20.62 -5.19 -11.00
C LYS A 7 -19.40 -4.69 -10.24
N LEU A 8 -19.42 -3.45 -9.72
CA LEU A 8 -18.33 -2.92 -8.92
C LEU A 8 -18.20 -3.67 -7.59
N ASN A 9 -19.32 -3.92 -6.91
CA ASN A 9 -19.34 -4.67 -5.66
C ASN A 9 -18.86 -6.11 -5.84
N ASP A 10 -19.27 -6.77 -6.92
CA ASP A 10 -18.81 -8.11 -7.27
C ASP A 10 -17.30 -8.12 -7.55
N TYR A 11 -16.81 -7.13 -8.30
CA TYR A 11 -15.37 -6.95 -8.54
C TYR A 11 -14.59 -6.75 -7.24
N LEU A 12 -14.98 -5.79 -6.40
CA LEU A 12 -14.30 -5.52 -5.13
C LEU A 12 -14.35 -6.73 -4.19
N SER A 13 -15.47 -7.45 -4.16
CA SER A 13 -15.60 -8.67 -3.36
C SER A 13 -14.67 -9.78 -3.86
N SER A 14 -14.58 -9.98 -5.17
CA SER A 14 -13.67 -10.95 -5.76
C SER A 14 -12.20 -10.63 -5.47
N ARG A 15 -11.82 -9.34 -5.49
CA ARG A 15 -10.48 -8.88 -5.16
C ARG A 15 -10.14 -9.09 -3.69
N LYS A 16 -11.09 -8.82 -2.78
CA LYS A 16 -10.91 -9.03 -1.32
C LYS A 16 -10.60 -10.49 -0.98
N ILE A 17 -11.21 -11.43 -1.69
CA ILE A 17 -11.07 -12.88 -1.47
C ILE A 17 -9.96 -13.48 -2.35
N GLY A 18 -9.54 -12.77 -3.40
CA GLY A 18 -8.57 -13.27 -4.39
C GLY A 18 -9.15 -14.35 -5.31
N SER A 19 -10.47 -14.50 -5.41
CA SER A 19 -11.12 -15.61 -6.12
C SER A 19 -10.97 -15.56 -7.64
N ASN A 20 -10.70 -14.40 -8.22
CA ASN A 20 -10.58 -14.19 -9.67
C ASN A 20 -9.20 -13.61 -10.08
N ASP A 21 -8.21 -13.69 -9.20
CA ASP A 21 -6.86 -13.27 -9.52
C ASP A 21 -6.15 -14.35 -10.33
N TRP A 22 -5.60 -13.97 -11.49
CA TRP A 22 -4.76 -14.85 -12.30
C TRP A 22 -3.39 -15.12 -11.65
N VAL A 23 -3.01 -14.36 -10.62
CA VAL A 23 -1.83 -14.56 -9.79
C VAL A 23 -2.26 -14.57 -8.32
N TYR A 24 -2.08 -15.70 -7.66
CA TYR A 24 -2.34 -15.84 -6.24
C TYR A 24 -1.15 -15.32 -5.44
N PHE A 25 -1.36 -14.27 -4.66
CA PHE A 25 -0.32 -13.65 -3.84
C PHE A 25 -0.32 -14.15 -2.39
N HIS A 26 -1.31 -14.92 -1.97
CA HIS A 26 -1.45 -15.40 -0.60
C HIS A 26 -1.61 -16.91 -0.54
N ASN A 27 -0.73 -17.58 0.21
CA ASN A 27 -0.82 -19.02 0.49
C ASN A 27 -1.70 -19.34 1.71
N LYS A 28 -2.35 -18.34 2.31
CA LYS A 28 -3.20 -18.46 3.50
C LYS A 28 -4.40 -17.53 3.36
N ASP A 29 -5.49 -17.89 4.02
CA ASP A 29 -6.66 -17.01 4.11
C ASP A 29 -6.28 -15.66 4.70
N PRO A 30 -6.70 -14.54 4.08
CA PRO A 30 -6.34 -13.22 4.54
C PRO A 30 -7.00 -12.94 5.90
N ASN A 31 -6.22 -12.37 6.83
CA ASN A 31 -6.73 -11.91 8.10
C ASN A 31 -7.30 -10.50 7.94
N PHE A 32 -8.60 -10.34 8.19
CA PHE A 32 -9.31 -9.05 8.10
C PHE A 32 -9.34 -8.26 9.43
N ASN A 33 -8.68 -8.75 10.48
CA ASN A 33 -8.67 -8.11 11.81
C ASN A 33 -7.40 -7.26 12.04
N PHE A 34 -7.21 -6.24 11.20
CA PHE A 34 -6.13 -5.28 11.43
C PHE A 34 -6.46 -4.34 12.59
N GLU A 35 -5.56 -4.25 13.58
CA GLU A 35 -5.66 -3.33 14.71
C GLU A 35 -4.31 -2.64 14.93
N ILE A 36 -4.26 -1.33 14.72
CA ILE A 36 -3.01 -0.55 14.86
C ILE A 36 -2.41 -0.61 16.26
N LYS A 37 -3.26 -0.69 17.30
CA LYS A 37 -2.84 -0.81 18.70
C LYS A 37 -1.98 -2.04 19.00
N ASN A 38 -2.03 -3.05 18.14
CA ASN A 38 -1.20 -4.26 18.28
C ASN A 38 0.25 -4.03 17.82
N TYR A 39 0.54 -2.84 17.29
CA TYR A 39 1.86 -2.49 16.77
C TYR A 39 2.47 -1.34 17.58
N ASN A 40 3.72 -1.49 17.97
CA ASN A 40 4.55 -0.45 18.59
C ASN A 40 3.94 0.23 19.83
N ASN A 41 2.97 -0.39 20.53
CA ASN A 41 2.24 0.17 21.67
C ASN A 41 1.57 1.54 21.34
N LEU A 42 1.11 1.73 20.13
CA LEU A 42 0.46 2.94 19.67
C LEU A 42 -0.90 3.12 20.36
N LYS A 43 -1.10 4.31 20.96
CA LYS A 43 -2.36 4.68 21.64
C LYS A 43 -3.36 5.32 20.66
N ASP A 44 -2.85 6.04 19.68
CA ASP A 44 -3.68 6.64 18.63
C ASP A 44 -4.16 5.57 17.66
N THR A 45 -5.39 5.70 17.22
CA THR A 45 -6.01 4.81 16.22
C THR A 45 -6.04 5.43 14.82
N LYS A 46 -5.69 6.71 14.69
CA LYS A 46 -5.63 7.42 13.42
C LYS A 46 -4.29 7.18 12.75
N PHE A 47 -4.31 6.67 11.53
CA PHE A 47 -3.10 6.40 10.77
C PHE A 47 -3.34 6.57 9.27
N VAL A 48 -2.26 6.78 8.57
CA VAL A 48 -2.20 6.76 7.09
C VAL A 48 -1.55 5.45 6.66
N SER A 49 -2.02 4.85 5.57
CA SER A 49 -1.37 3.67 5.01
C SER A 49 -0.68 3.98 3.70
N LEU A 50 0.48 3.35 3.50
CA LEU A 50 1.27 3.40 2.29
C LEU A 50 1.43 1.99 1.74
N PHE A 51 1.10 1.79 0.47
CA PHE A 51 1.23 0.51 -0.22
C PHE A 51 2.35 0.60 -1.26
N THR A 52 3.37 -0.23 -1.10
CA THR A 52 4.51 -0.24 -2.01
C THR A 52 4.21 -1.06 -3.27
N ASN A 53 4.94 -0.78 -4.34
CA ASN A 53 5.14 -1.71 -5.44
C ASN A 53 6.28 -2.68 -5.11
N VAL A 54 6.46 -3.72 -5.91
CA VAL A 54 7.75 -4.42 -5.99
C VAL A 54 8.76 -3.52 -6.70
N VAL A 55 10.00 -3.48 -6.22
CA VAL A 55 10.99 -2.50 -6.70
C VAL A 55 11.24 -2.60 -8.21
N TRP A 56 11.27 -3.81 -8.75
CA TRP A 56 11.55 -4.04 -10.17
C TRP A 56 10.36 -3.69 -11.10
N ASP A 57 9.13 -3.61 -10.59
CA ASP A 57 7.93 -3.30 -11.38
C ASP A 57 7.68 -1.77 -11.49
N ALA A 58 8.20 -1.00 -10.54
CA ALA A 58 7.94 0.43 -10.44
C ALA A 58 9.04 1.32 -11.06
N GLN A 59 9.88 0.76 -11.93
CA GLN A 59 11.07 1.41 -12.49
C GLN A 59 10.81 2.26 -13.74
N LEU A 60 9.56 2.52 -14.09
CA LEU A 60 9.25 3.34 -15.25
C LEU A 60 9.59 4.81 -14.98
N PHE A 61 10.47 5.34 -15.77
CA PHE A 61 10.86 6.74 -15.78
C PHE A 61 9.76 7.57 -16.45
N PHE A 62 9.16 8.48 -15.67
CA PHE A 62 8.27 9.49 -16.22
C PHE A 62 8.86 10.86 -15.89
N ASP A 63 9.10 11.68 -16.90
CA ASP A 63 9.71 13.01 -16.76
C ASP A 63 8.96 13.96 -15.82
N GLN A 64 7.70 13.65 -15.51
CA GLN A 64 6.83 14.46 -14.64
C GLN A 64 6.81 13.96 -13.19
N ASN A 65 7.55 12.93 -12.84
CA ASN A 65 7.63 12.46 -11.47
C ASN A 65 8.45 13.44 -10.61
N ILE A 66 7.92 13.75 -9.43
CA ILE A 66 8.60 14.60 -8.42
C ILE A 66 9.74 13.84 -7.73
N PHE A 67 9.65 12.51 -7.70
CA PHE A 67 10.60 11.61 -7.05
C PHE A 67 11.46 10.92 -8.10
N ASP A 68 12.73 10.68 -7.77
CA ASP A 68 13.67 10.02 -8.67
C ASP A 68 13.23 8.59 -9.00
N ASP A 69 12.72 7.87 -7.99
CA ASP A 69 12.16 6.53 -8.11
C ASP A 69 11.18 6.20 -6.97
N MET A 70 10.67 4.98 -6.93
CA MET A 70 9.76 4.51 -5.89
C MET A 70 10.44 4.45 -4.51
N LEU A 71 11.73 4.17 -4.41
CA LEU A 71 12.44 4.13 -3.14
C LEU A 71 12.69 5.55 -2.60
N ASP A 72 13.02 6.50 -3.45
CA ASP A 72 13.13 7.92 -3.08
C ASP A 72 11.80 8.43 -2.52
N TRP A 73 10.70 8.15 -3.22
CA TRP A 73 9.35 8.46 -2.75
C TRP A 73 9.06 7.81 -1.38
N LEU A 74 9.34 6.52 -1.24
CA LEU A 74 9.12 5.77 -0.01
C LEU A 74 9.89 6.38 1.17
N PHE A 75 11.17 6.66 0.97
CA PHE A 75 12.03 7.19 2.02
C PHE A 75 11.66 8.62 2.42
N LYS A 76 11.37 9.48 1.45
CA LYS A 76 10.90 10.85 1.73
C LYS A 76 9.56 10.84 2.45
N THR A 77 8.66 9.94 2.07
CA THR A 77 7.37 9.79 2.75
C THR A 77 7.54 9.30 4.18
N ILE A 78 8.33 8.24 4.41
CA ILE A 78 8.62 7.76 5.77
C ILE A 78 9.23 8.87 6.62
N GLN A 79 10.24 9.59 6.10
CA GLN A 79 10.90 10.68 6.83
C GLN A 79 9.90 11.78 7.21
N TYR A 80 9.03 12.19 6.28
CA TYR A 80 7.98 13.17 6.56
C TYR A 80 7.09 12.76 7.73
N PHE A 81 6.64 11.48 7.77
CA PHE A 81 5.80 10.99 8.85
C PHE A 81 6.56 10.90 10.19
N ILE A 82 7.85 10.57 10.18
CA ILE A 82 8.72 10.62 11.35
C ILE A 82 8.76 12.06 11.90
N ASP A 83 9.05 13.03 11.03
CA ASP A 83 9.21 14.45 11.41
C ASP A 83 7.89 15.06 11.92
N GLN A 84 6.77 14.63 11.35
CA GLN A 84 5.43 15.08 11.79
C GLN A 84 4.89 14.30 13.00
N ASN A 85 5.60 13.29 13.47
CA ASN A 85 5.16 12.37 14.53
C ASN A 85 3.74 11.80 14.31
N LYS A 86 3.39 11.53 13.02
CA LYS A 86 2.12 10.91 12.62
C LYS A 86 2.33 9.44 12.32
N ILE A 87 1.32 8.62 12.58
CA ILE A 87 1.42 7.18 12.36
C ILE A 87 1.31 6.87 10.87
N LEU A 88 2.30 6.14 10.36
CA LEU A 88 2.32 5.58 9.01
C LEU A 88 2.40 4.05 9.07
N VAL A 89 1.48 3.39 8.40
CA VAL A 89 1.52 1.95 8.16
C VAL A 89 2.04 1.70 6.74
N VAL A 90 3.21 1.14 6.63
CA VAL A 90 3.83 0.76 5.34
C VAL A 90 3.55 -0.72 5.09
N ARG A 91 2.78 -1.04 4.06
CA ARG A 91 2.48 -2.40 3.64
C ARG A 91 3.34 -2.77 2.43
N ALA A 92 4.27 -3.68 2.61
CA ALA A 92 5.04 -4.25 1.50
C ALA A 92 4.16 -5.12 0.60
N HIS A 93 4.45 -5.08 -0.71
CA HIS A 93 3.65 -5.82 -1.68
C HIS A 93 3.86 -7.33 -1.53
N PRO A 94 2.79 -8.14 -1.44
CA PRO A 94 2.92 -9.60 -1.27
C PRO A 94 3.74 -10.29 -2.36
N ALA A 95 3.74 -9.73 -3.57
CA ALA A 95 4.53 -10.27 -4.69
C ALA A 95 6.06 -10.21 -4.50
N GLU A 96 6.55 -9.56 -3.44
CA GLU A 96 7.99 -9.63 -3.12
C GLU A 96 8.46 -11.05 -2.81
N ILE A 97 7.56 -11.89 -2.29
CA ILE A 97 7.87 -13.27 -1.87
C ILE A 97 7.08 -14.33 -2.61
N SER A 98 5.94 -13.93 -3.20
CA SER A 98 5.04 -14.82 -3.95
C SER A 98 4.93 -14.33 -5.37
N GLY A 99 5.10 -15.21 -6.32
CA GLY A 99 5.00 -14.88 -7.72
C GLY A 99 6.07 -15.57 -8.56
N THR A 100 6.01 -15.37 -9.87
CA THR A 100 6.90 -16.02 -10.83
C THR A 100 8.36 -15.58 -10.66
N LEU A 101 8.57 -14.36 -10.16
CA LEU A 101 9.90 -13.78 -9.92
C LEU A 101 9.91 -13.06 -8.55
N PRO A 102 10.34 -13.73 -7.48
CA PRO A 102 10.50 -13.08 -6.19
C PRO A 102 11.53 -11.94 -6.27
N SER A 103 11.26 -10.85 -5.54
CA SER A 103 12.15 -9.69 -5.53
C SER A 103 13.51 -10.03 -4.91
N LYS A 104 14.59 -9.73 -5.63
CA LYS A 104 15.94 -9.75 -5.07
C LYS A 104 16.17 -8.57 -4.14
N GLN A 105 15.58 -7.42 -4.46
CA GLN A 105 15.65 -6.19 -3.68
C GLN A 105 14.34 -6.04 -2.89
N LYS A 106 14.41 -6.29 -1.59
CA LYS A 106 13.25 -6.26 -0.70
C LYS A 106 13.09 -4.89 -0.06
N ILE A 107 11.87 -4.42 0.05
CA ILE A 107 11.53 -3.15 0.72
C ILE A 107 12.03 -3.12 2.17
N SER A 108 11.91 -4.24 2.89
CA SER A 108 12.41 -4.37 4.26
C SER A 108 13.92 -4.07 4.38
N ASP A 109 14.70 -4.58 3.43
CA ASP A 109 16.16 -4.42 3.44
C ASP A 109 16.54 -2.98 3.09
N GLU A 110 15.86 -2.37 2.12
CA GLU A 110 16.09 -0.99 1.74
C GLU A 110 15.71 -0.01 2.85
N ILE A 111 14.58 -0.24 3.55
CA ILE A 111 14.19 0.54 4.72
C ILE A 111 15.24 0.40 5.83
N LYS A 112 15.67 -0.84 6.13
CA LYS A 112 16.69 -1.09 7.15
C LYS A 112 18.02 -0.44 6.82
N LYS A 113 18.44 -0.47 5.55
CA LYS A 113 19.66 0.18 5.07
C LYS A 113 19.59 1.69 5.23
N LYS A 114 18.44 2.31 4.96
CA LYS A 114 18.25 3.76 5.00
C LYS A 114 18.10 4.30 6.42
N PHE A 115 17.27 3.65 7.26
CA PHE A 115 16.86 4.16 8.56
C PHE A 115 17.45 3.39 9.74
N GLY A 116 18.05 2.21 9.52
CA GLY A 116 18.44 1.29 10.60
C GLY A 116 17.21 0.77 11.33
N LYS A 117 16.86 1.41 12.45
CA LYS A 117 15.62 1.13 13.20
C LYS A 117 14.58 2.18 12.88
N LEU A 118 13.38 1.74 12.53
CA LEU A 118 12.24 2.62 12.32
C LEU A 118 11.79 3.29 13.64
N ALA A 119 11.31 4.51 13.54
CA ALA A 119 10.67 5.21 14.63
C ALA A 119 9.36 4.51 15.05
N ASN A 120 8.93 4.69 16.31
CA ASN A 120 7.78 3.99 16.87
C ASN A 120 6.46 4.31 16.16
N ASN A 121 6.35 5.46 15.53
CA ASN A 121 5.18 5.88 14.75
C ASN A 121 5.15 5.31 13.33
N ILE A 122 6.17 4.54 12.92
CA ILE A 122 6.21 3.86 11.62
C ILE A 122 6.02 2.35 11.83
N VAL A 123 4.94 1.82 11.29
CA VAL A 123 4.61 0.39 11.34
C VAL A 123 4.89 -0.22 9.98
N PHE A 124 5.84 -1.15 9.91
CA PHE A 124 6.12 -1.91 8.71
C PHE A 124 5.43 -3.27 8.74
N ILE A 125 4.62 -3.56 7.73
CA ILE A 125 3.94 -4.84 7.55
C ILE A 125 4.60 -5.56 6.38
N ALA A 126 5.31 -6.63 6.73
CA ALA A 126 6.07 -7.45 5.78
C ALA A 126 5.16 -8.19 4.79
N PRO A 127 5.67 -8.56 3.60
CA PRO A 127 4.88 -9.25 2.58
C PRO A 127 4.31 -10.60 3.05
N GLU A 128 5.00 -11.29 3.99
CA GLU A 128 4.57 -12.57 4.58
C GLU A 128 3.41 -12.44 5.56
N ASN A 129 3.13 -11.23 6.03
CA ASN A 129 2.10 -11.01 7.03
C ASN A 129 0.70 -11.29 6.41
N PRO A 130 -0.12 -12.16 7.02
CA PRO A 130 -1.42 -12.54 6.48
C PRO A 130 -2.48 -11.44 6.56
N ILE A 131 -2.17 -10.28 7.15
CA ILE A 131 -3.12 -9.16 7.24
C ILE A 131 -3.52 -8.71 5.83
N SER A 132 -4.84 -8.65 5.63
CA SER A 132 -5.43 -8.15 4.40
C SER A 132 -5.14 -6.65 4.20
N SER A 133 -4.67 -6.28 3.02
CA SER A 133 -4.50 -4.88 2.64
C SER A 133 -5.82 -4.11 2.73
N TYR A 134 -6.94 -4.75 2.43
CA TYR A 134 -8.27 -4.12 2.50
C TYR A 134 -8.68 -3.78 3.94
N SER A 135 -8.31 -4.60 4.93
CA SER A 135 -8.58 -4.28 6.34
C SER A 135 -7.74 -3.09 6.84
N ILE A 136 -6.55 -2.88 6.27
CA ILE A 136 -5.73 -1.70 6.54
C ILE A 136 -6.39 -0.47 5.90
N ILE A 137 -6.81 -0.57 4.63
CA ILE A 137 -7.47 0.51 3.88
C ILE A 137 -8.73 0.99 4.61
N GLU A 138 -9.58 0.06 5.05
CA GLU A 138 -10.83 0.38 5.73
C GLU A 138 -10.63 1.25 6.98
N LYS A 139 -9.55 1.02 7.73
CA LYS A 139 -9.23 1.73 8.97
C LYS A 139 -8.33 2.96 8.79
N SER A 140 -7.78 3.16 7.59
CA SER A 140 -6.92 4.31 7.29
C SER A 140 -7.71 5.61 7.13
N GLU A 141 -7.12 6.74 7.53
CA GLU A 141 -7.66 8.07 7.22
C GLU A 141 -7.61 8.34 5.72
N PHE A 142 -6.49 8.05 5.10
CA PHE A 142 -6.28 8.01 3.65
C PHE A 142 -5.14 7.05 3.31
N CYS A 143 -4.95 6.79 2.04
CA CYS A 143 -3.94 5.87 1.56
C CYS A 143 -2.97 6.56 0.61
N ILE A 144 -1.73 6.07 0.55
CA ILE A 144 -0.69 6.57 -0.32
C ILE A 144 -0.20 5.41 -1.20
N VAL A 145 -0.10 5.64 -2.50
CA VAL A 145 0.44 4.68 -3.48
C VAL A 145 1.46 5.36 -4.39
N TYR A 146 2.39 4.61 -4.96
CA TYR A 146 3.27 5.13 -6.01
C TYR A 146 2.63 4.95 -7.39
N GLY A 147 2.50 3.72 -7.87
CA GLY A 147 1.93 3.37 -9.16
C GLY A 147 1.13 2.07 -9.14
N SER A 148 0.74 1.61 -7.95
CA SER A 148 0.07 0.33 -7.77
C SER A 148 -1.41 0.38 -8.16
N THR A 149 -1.91 -0.71 -8.74
CA THR A 149 -3.34 -0.90 -9.11
C THR A 149 -4.28 -0.86 -7.91
N ILE A 150 -3.78 -1.16 -6.69
CA ILE A 150 -4.58 -1.04 -5.46
C ILE A 150 -5.12 0.37 -5.25
N GLY A 151 -4.47 1.40 -5.82
CA GLY A 151 -4.97 2.76 -5.80
C GLY A 151 -6.35 2.91 -6.41
N THR A 152 -6.64 2.18 -7.49
CA THR A 152 -7.97 2.16 -8.13
C THR A 152 -9.00 1.51 -7.21
N GLU A 153 -8.63 0.45 -6.52
CA GLU A 153 -9.50 -0.26 -5.58
C GLU A 153 -9.80 0.61 -4.35
N ILE A 154 -8.78 1.31 -3.82
CA ILE A 154 -8.93 2.29 -2.73
C ILE A 154 -9.94 3.38 -3.11
N ALA A 155 -9.79 3.96 -4.31
CA ALA A 155 -10.71 4.97 -4.81
C ALA A 155 -12.13 4.41 -4.98
N ALA A 156 -12.28 3.20 -5.51
CA ALA A 156 -13.56 2.52 -5.66
C ALA A 156 -14.24 2.19 -4.32
N MET A 157 -13.46 2.01 -3.24
CA MET A 157 -13.96 1.89 -1.86
C MET A 157 -14.37 3.23 -1.24
N GLY A 158 -14.28 4.34 -1.98
CA GLY A 158 -14.61 5.68 -1.50
C GLY A 158 -13.55 6.28 -0.55
N LYS A 159 -12.35 5.71 -0.49
CA LYS A 159 -11.25 6.22 0.33
C LYS A 159 -10.40 7.22 -0.45
N ASN A 160 -9.93 8.26 0.24
CA ASN A 160 -8.97 9.19 -0.35
C ASN A 160 -7.64 8.46 -0.62
N VAL A 161 -7.08 8.69 -1.82
CA VAL A 161 -5.79 8.14 -2.22
C VAL A 161 -4.89 9.24 -2.78
N LEU A 162 -3.66 9.29 -2.27
CA LEU A 162 -2.59 10.16 -2.74
C LEU A 162 -1.66 9.34 -3.65
N VAL A 163 -1.38 9.84 -4.83
CA VAL A 163 -0.52 9.19 -5.82
C VAL A 163 0.81 9.91 -5.89
N GLY A 164 1.90 9.21 -5.60
CA GLY A 164 3.27 9.75 -5.61
C GLY A 164 4.02 9.58 -6.94
N GLY A 165 3.57 8.64 -7.77
CA GLY A 165 4.16 8.35 -9.08
C GLY A 165 3.12 8.35 -10.19
N GLU A 166 3.23 7.41 -11.11
CA GLU A 166 2.25 7.23 -12.19
C GLU A 166 1.29 6.06 -11.86
N ALA A 167 0.01 6.37 -11.73
CA ALA A 167 -1.04 5.39 -11.51
C ALA A 167 -2.24 5.68 -12.42
N TRP A 168 -3.03 4.67 -12.72
CA TRP A 168 -4.21 4.77 -13.58
C TRP A 168 -5.23 5.82 -13.12
N ILE A 169 -5.25 6.12 -11.83
CA ILE A 169 -6.15 7.09 -11.22
C ILE A 169 -5.57 8.51 -11.15
N LYS A 170 -4.30 8.71 -11.52
CA LYS A 170 -3.68 10.04 -11.53
C LYS A 170 -4.45 10.98 -12.47
N ASN A 171 -4.73 12.19 -11.99
CA ASN A 171 -5.46 13.22 -12.73
C ASN A 171 -6.92 12.84 -13.14
N LYS A 172 -7.55 11.90 -12.40
CA LYS A 172 -8.93 11.47 -12.70
C LYS A 172 -9.98 12.03 -11.73
N GLU A 173 -9.64 13.07 -10.95
CA GLU A 173 -10.50 13.69 -9.92
C GLU A 173 -10.93 12.74 -8.78
N ILE A 174 -10.49 11.49 -8.82
CA ILE A 174 -10.71 10.45 -7.81
C ILE A 174 -9.48 10.20 -6.93
N SER A 175 -8.37 10.88 -7.24
CA SER A 175 -7.14 10.85 -6.46
C SER A 175 -6.65 12.27 -6.19
N ARG A 176 -5.91 12.46 -5.12
CA ARG A 176 -5.18 13.70 -4.83
C ARG A 176 -3.71 13.51 -5.17
N LEU A 177 -3.12 14.54 -5.73
CA LEU A 177 -1.68 14.66 -5.97
C LEU A 177 -1.00 15.22 -4.73
#